data_71bcafa2046124354b59afc5cc823e2e
#
_entry.id   71bcafa2046124354b59afc5cc823e2e
#
_cell.length_a   1.000
_cell.length_b   1.000
_cell.length_c   1.000
_cell.angle_alpha   90.00
_cell.angle_beta   90.00
_cell.angle_gamma   90.00
#
_symmetry.space_group_name_H-M   'P 1'
#
loop_
_entity.id
_entity.type
_entity.pdbx_description
1 polymer ?
#
loop_
_entity_poly.entity_id
_entity_poly.type
_entity_poly.pdbx_seq_one_letter_code
_entity_poly.pdbx_strand_id
1 'polypeptide(L)'
;MILKQKFFNRPALKVTEDLLGKFLVRKIGNKEVALMITEVEAYDGFQDKASHAHRGKTKRNEVMFSEAGRFYIYLIYGFHNMLNIVTGKKNYPAAILIRGAGDISGPGRLTKFLKIGRHFNNKKANRKSGLWIEDRGIKISKRNIKRTPRIGVNYAGKIWAKKPYRFFLKQKKLNFQFPICKLLSSFVFSVIIY
;
A
#
# COMPACT_ATOMS: atom_id res chain seq x y z
N MET A 1 -12.43 3.42 12.14
CA MET A 1 -13.53 2.97 11.22
C MET A 1 -12.90 2.34 9.97
N ILE A 2 -13.35 1.14 9.56
CA ILE A 2 -12.84 0.48 8.34
C ILE A 2 -13.25 1.28 7.11
N LEU A 3 -12.29 1.52 6.20
CA LEU A 3 -12.55 2.23 4.95
C LEU A 3 -13.35 1.32 4.00
N LYS A 4 -14.48 1.83 3.55
CA LYS A 4 -15.41 1.12 2.63
C LYS A 4 -15.08 1.44 1.17
N GLN A 5 -15.66 0.70 0.23
CA GLN A 5 -15.50 0.88 -1.22
C GLN A 5 -15.65 2.35 -1.66
N LYS A 6 -16.61 3.11 -1.09
CA LYS A 6 -16.82 4.53 -1.40
C LYS A 6 -15.56 5.38 -1.20
N PHE A 7 -14.73 5.07 -0.19
CA PHE A 7 -13.46 5.77 0.03
C PHE A 7 -12.49 5.55 -1.14
N PHE A 8 -12.40 4.33 -1.65
CA PHE A 8 -11.49 3.97 -2.73
C PHE A 8 -12.03 4.32 -4.12
N ASN A 9 -13.36 4.40 -4.30
CA ASN A 9 -14.01 4.72 -5.58
C ASN A 9 -13.95 6.23 -5.87
N ARG A 10 -12.73 6.78 -5.89
CA ARG A 10 -12.40 8.18 -6.15
C ARG A 10 -11.13 8.25 -7.00
N PRO A 11 -10.80 9.41 -7.60
CA PRO A 11 -9.56 9.58 -8.37
C PRO A 11 -8.32 9.14 -7.59
N ALA A 12 -7.42 8.36 -8.24
CA ALA A 12 -6.29 7.71 -7.60
C ALA A 12 -5.41 8.68 -6.78
N LEU A 13 -5.07 9.85 -7.33
CA LEU A 13 -4.23 10.83 -6.63
C LEU A 13 -4.88 11.37 -5.36
N LYS A 14 -6.21 11.51 -5.32
CA LYS A 14 -6.94 11.91 -4.11
C LYS A 14 -6.89 10.83 -3.04
N VAL A 15 -7.16 9.58 -3.44
CA VAL A 15 -7.08 8.44 -2.50
C VAL A 15 -5.65 8.25 -2.00
N THR A 16 -4.64 8.44 -2.87
CA THR A 16 -3.22 8.34 -2.51
C THR A 16 -2.85 9.30 -1.37
N GLU A 17 -3.27 10.57 -1.49
CA GLU A 17 -3.03 11.56 -0.44
C GLU A 17 -3.74 11.21 0.86
N ASP A 18 -5.02 10.80 0.77
CA ASP A 18 -5.88 10.50 1.92
C ASP A 18 -5.54 9.16 2.61
N LEU A 19 -4.78 8.27 1.96
CA LEU A 19 -4.28 7.03 2.58
C LEU A 19 -3.15 7.26 3.57
N LEU A 20 -2.38 8.33 3.44
CA LEU A 20 -1.35 8.66 4.41
C LEU A 20 -1.98 8.95 5.77
N GLY A 21 -1.44 8.32 6.82
CA GLY A 21 -2.00 8.40 8.17
C GLY A 21 -3.15 7.42 8.46
N LYS A 22 -3.66 6.68 7.46
CA LYS A 22 -4.57 5.56 7.69
C LYS A 22 -3.79 4.32 8.11
N PHE A 23 -4.47 3.33 8.68
CA PHE A 23 -3.82 2.13 9.20
C PHE A 23 -4.09 0.94 8.30
N LEU A 24 -3.01 0.32 7.82
CA LEU A 24 -3.05 -1.01 7.23
C LEU A 24 -3.09 -2.03 8.37
N VAL A 25 -4.14 -2.84 8.42
CA VAL A 25 -4.36 -3.81 9.48
C VAL A 25 -4.36 -5.22 8.91
N ARG A 26 -3.59 -6.10 9.51
CA ARG A 26 -3.45 -7.50 9.15
C ARG A 26 -3.74 -8.41 10.35
N LYS A 27 -4.72 -9.31 10.19
CA LYS A 27 -5.02 -10.36 11.17
C LYS A 27 -4.16 -11.59 10.89
N ILE A 28 -3.27 -11.95 11.82
CA ILE A 28 -2.40 -13.15 11.74
C ILE A 28 -2.75 -14.04 12.94
N GLY A 29 -3.39 -15.17 12.67
CA GLY A 29 -3.99 -15.98 13.75
C GLY A 29 -5.02 -15.14 14.52
N ASN A 30 -4.88 -15.09 15.84
CA ASN A 30 -5.74 -14.31 16.73
C ASN A 30 -5.25 -12.87 16.98
N LYS A 31 -4.12 -12.46 16.38
CA LYS A 31 -3.54 -11.13 16.59
C LYS A 31 -3.79 -10.21 15.40
N GLU A 32 -4.04 -8.93 15.68
CA GLU A 32 -4.14 -7.86 14.68
C GLU A 32 -2.88 -6.99 14.77
N VAL A 33 -2.18 -6.87 13.63
CA VAL A 33 -1.05 -5.96 13.46
C VAL A 33 -1.55 -4.76 12.68
N ALA A 34 -1.44 -3.57 13.23
CA ALA A 34 -1.89 -2.33 12.61
C ALA A 34 -0.71 -1.37 12.46
N LEU A 35 -0.41 -0.96 11.23
CA LEU A 35 0.68 -0.05 10.89
C LEU A 35 0.13 1.17 10.17
N MET A 36 0.53 2.37 10.61
CA MET A 36 0.15 3.61 9.94
C MET A 36 0.84 3.71 8.57
N ILE A 37 0.08 3.93 7.51
CA ILE A 37 0.61 4.09 6.14
C ILE A 37 1.40 5.39 6.06
N THR A 38 2.67 5.28 5.68
CA THR A 38 3.62 6.40 5.64
C THR A 38 4.14 6.70 4.24
N GLU A 39 4.04 5.75 3.29
CA GLU A 39 4.50 5.90 1.92
C GLU A 39 3.62 5.13 0.94
N VAL A 40 3.24 5.78 -0.17
CA VAL A 40 2.39 5.23 -1.22
C VAL A 40 2.78 5.74 -2.61
N GLU A 41 2.45 4.98 -3.66
CA GLU A 41 2.59 5.41 -5.06
C GLU A 41 1.28 5.22 -5.83
N ALA A 42 0.88 6.25 -6.59
CA ALA A 42 -0.27 6.17 -7.49
C ALA A 42 0.12 5.61 -8.87
N TYR A 43 -0.73 4.75 -9.41
CA TYR A 43 -0.73 4.27 -10.79
C TYR A 43 -2.13 4.52 -11.36
N ASP A 44 -2.24 5.44 -12.32
CA ASP A 44 -3.51 6.09 -12.64
C ASP A 44 -3.91 5.96 -14.12
N GLY A 45 -4.66 4.91 -14.41
CA GLY A 45 -5.35 4.75 -15.68
C GLY A 45 -4.47 4.32 -16.86
N PHE A 46 -5.06 4.42 -18.05
CA PHE A 46 -4.47 3.97 -19.32
C PHE A 46 -3.31 4.84 -19.80
N GLN A 47 -3.31 6.13 -19.42
CA GLN A 47 -2.28 7.08 -19.87
C GLN A 47 -0.97 6.92 -19.09
N ASP A 48 -1.02 6.32 -17.90
CA ASP A 48 0.15 6.17 -17.04
C ASP A 48 1.09 5.06 -17.57
N LYS A 49 2.12 5.44 -18.31
CA LYS A 49 3.10 4.51 -18.90
C LYS A 49 3.87 3.70 -17.86
N ALA A 50 3.87 4.09 -16.58
CA ALA A 50 4.44 3.31 -15.49
C ALA A 50 3.45 2.26 -14.93
N SER A 51 2.17 2.34 -15.29
CA SER A 51 1.16 1.38 -14.85
C SER A 51 1.25 0.07 -15.65
N HIS A 52 1.05 -1.06 -14.98
CA HIS A 52 0.90 -2.37 -15.63
C HIS A 52 -0.26 -2.40 -16.63
N ALA A 53 -1.25 -1.53 -16.47
CA ALA A 53 -2.43 -1.49 -17.30
C ALA A 53 -2.32 -0.53 -18.51
N HIS A 54 -1.18 0.14 -18.68
CA HIS A 54 -0.95 1.06 -19.80
C HIS A 54 -1.18 0.40 -21.16
N ARG A 55 -0.81 -0.87 -21.33
CA ARG A 55 -0.98 -1.65 -22.56
C ARG A 55 -2.29 -2.46 -22.60
N GLY A 56 -3.25 -2.10 -21.75
CA GLY A 56 -4.53 -2.79 -21.65
C GLY A 56 -4.58 -3.89 -20.59
N LYS A 57 -5.69 -4.62 -20.62
CA LYS A 57 -6.00 -5.68 -19.65
C LYS A 57 -5.31 -7.00 -20.00
N THR A 58 -4.70 -7.62 -19.00
CA THR A 58 -4.07 -8.95 -19.09
C THR A 58 -4.47 -9.79 -17.86
N LYS A 59 -4.23 -11.10 -17.89
CA LYS A 59 -4.42 -11.98 -16.70
C LYS A 59 -3.66 -11.49 -15.46
N ARG A 60 -2.50 -10.84 -15.66
CA ARG A 60 -1.68 -10.34 -14.56
C ARG A 60 -2.28 -9.12 -13.89
N ASN A 61 -2.88 -8.21 -14.64
CA ASN A 61 -3.35 -6.90 -14.17
C ASN A 61 -4.88 -6.77 -14.11
N GLU A 62 -5.64 -7.81 -14.43
CA GLU A 62 -7.10 -7.77 -14.52
C GLU A 62 -7.77 -7.25 -13.23
N VAL A 63 -7.17 -7.50 -12.07
CA VAL A 63 -7.67 -7.00 -10.78
C VAL A 63 -7.68 -5.47 -10.73
N MET A 64 -6.80 -4.78 -11.44
CA MET A 64 -6.81 -3.31 -11.51
C MET A 64 -8.09 -2.75 -12.17
N PHE A 65 -8.80 -3.56 -12.98
CA PHE A 65 -10.05 -3.21 -13.65
C PHE A 65 -11.30 -3.55 -12.83
N SER A 66 -11.11 -4.14 -11.66
CA SER A 66 -12.21 -4.55 -10.78
C SER A 66 -12.79 -3.37 -9.99
N GLU A 67 -13.72 -3.67 -9.09
CA GLU A 67 -14.26 -2.69 -8.16
C GLU A 67 -13.19 -2.15 -7.21
N ALA A 68 -13.26 -0.86 -6.88
CA ALA A 68 -12.39 -0.23 -5.90
C ALA A 68 -12.46 -0.91 -4.53
N GLY A 69 -11.35 -0.88 -3.79
CA GLY A 69 -11.22 -1.51 -2.48
C GLY A 69 -10.87 -2.99 -2.53
N ARG A 70 -10.43 -3.52 -3.69
CA ARG A 70 -9.82 -4.84 -3.80
C ARG A 70 -8.30 -4.73 -3.77
N PHE A 71 -7.65 -5.71 -3.19
CA PHE A 71 -6.20 -5.79 -3.24
C PHE A 71 -5.73 -6.32 -4.58
N TYR A 72 -4.74 -5.67 -5.16
CA TYR A 72 -4.00 -6.14 -6.33
C TYR A 72 -2.58 -6.49 -5.89
N ILE A 73 -2.24 -7.78 -5.94
CA ILE A 73 -0.95 -8.27 -5.50
C ILE A 73 -0.23 -8.97 -6.64
N TYR A 74 0.96 -8.48 -6.96
CA TYR A 74 1.84 -9.08 -7.95
C TYR A 74 3.23 -9.35 -7.40
N LEU A 75 3.96 -10.23 -8.07
CA LEU A 75 5.32 -10.60 -7.72
C LEU A 75 6.33 -9.81 -8.57
N ILE A 76 7.41 -9.36 -7.93
CA ILE A 76 8.61 -8.87 -8.63
C ILE A 76 9.82 -9.71 -8.23
N TYR A 77 10.75 -9.88 -9.16
CA TYR A 77 11.98 -10.68 -8.98
C TYR A 77 11.72 -12.11 -8.46
N GLY A 78 10.53 -12.66 -8.67
CA GLY A 78 10.17 -14.01 -8.23
C GLY A 78 9.84 -14.18 -6.74
N PHE A 79 10.14 -13.20 -5.87
CA PHE A 79 10.03 -13.38 -4.42
C PHE A 79 9.41 -12.21 -3.62
N HIS A 80 9.29 -11.00 -4.20
CA HIS A 80 8.67 -9.88 -3.50
C HIS A 80 7.23 -9.66 -3.92
N ASN A 81 6.30 -9.77 -2.98
CA ASN A 81 4.91 -9.38 -3.21
C ASN A 81 4.76 -7.85 -3.11
N MET A 82 3.99 -7.26 -4.03
CA MET A 82 3.67 -5.84 -4.08
C MET A 82 2.19 -5.65 -3.75
N LEU A 83 1.90 -5.03 -2.59
CA LEU A 83 0.54 -4.78 -2.12
C LEU A 83 0.01 -3.48 -2.70
N ASN A 84 -1.02 -3.59 -3.52
CA ASN A 84 -1.77 -2.43 -4.03
C ASN A 84 -3.24 -2.52 -3.61
N ILE A 85 -3.90 -1.37 -3.57
CA ILE A 85 -5.36 -1.24 -3.43
C ILE A 85 -5.94 -0.59 -4.69
N VAL A 86 -6.94 -1.23 -5.30
CA VAL A 86 -7.63 -0.73 -6.49
C VAL A 86 -8.48 0.48 -6.14
N THR A 87 -8.45 1.51 -7.01
CA THR A 87 -9.19 2.76 -6.83
C THR A 87 -9.93 3.16 -8.11
N GLY A 88 -10.83 4.13 -8.00
CA GLY A 88 -11.60 4.62 -9.16
C GLY A 88 -12.75 3.71 -9.53
N LYS A 89 -13.40 4.03 -10.64
CA LYS A 89 -14.56 3.28 -11.16
C LYS A 89 -14.11 1.92 -11.71
N LYS A 90 -15.00 0.93 -11.65
CA LYS A 90 -14.81 -0.36 -12.33
C LYS A 90 -14.46 -0.13 -13.82
N ASN A 91 -13.57 -0.92 -14.36
CA ASN A 91 -13.00 -0.83 -15.71
C ASN A 91 -12.08 0.36 -15.97
N TYR A 92 -11.83 1.23 -14.98
CA TYR A 92 -10.74 2.21 -15.01
C TYR A 92 -9.56 1.70 -14.19
N PRO A 93 -8.43 1.32 -14.83
CA PRO A 93 -7.36 0.59 -14.16
C PRO A 93 -6.48 1.55 -13.33
N ALA A 94 -6.85 1.73 -12.09
CA ALA A 94 -6.06 2.54 -11.16
C ALA A 94 -5.83 1.78 -9.85
N ALA A 95 -4.62 1.90 -9.31
CA ALA A 95 -4.25 1.29 -8.04
C ALA A 95 -3.20 2.12 -7.30
N ILE A 96 -3.13 1.92 -6.00
CA ILE A 96 -2.15 2.57 -5.13
C ILE A 96 -1.29 1.51 -4.49
N LEU A 97 0.01 1.54 -4.76
CA LEU A 97 1.02 0.70 -4.11
C LEU A 97 1.31 1.24 -2.71
N ILE A 98 1.17 0.39 -1.70
CA ILE A 98 1.56 0.70 -0.32
C ILE A 98 3.03 0.33 -0.17
N ARG A 99 3.89 1.33 0.01
CA ARG A 99 5.34 1.16 0.05
C ARG A 99 5.91 1.13 1.45
N GLY A 100 5.27 1.84 2.38
CA GLY A 100 5.74 1.93 3.76
C GLY A 100 4.60 2.08 4.74
N ALA A 101 4.75 1.48 5.93
CA ALA A 101 3.83 1.63 7.03
C ALA A 101 4.55 1.40 8.37
N GLY A 102 4.23 2.24 9.38
CA GLY A 102 5.00 2.32 10.62
C GLY A 102 6.46 2.66 10.30
N ASP A 103 7.39 1.94 10.89
CA ASP A 103 8.83 2.10 10.66
C ASP A 103 9.35 1.25 9.48
N ILE A 104 8.46 0.52 8.79
CA ILE A 104 8.84 -0.35 7.69
C ILE A 104 8.78 0.43 6.39
N SER A 105 9.94 0.64 5.77
CA SER A 105 10.09 1.22 4.45
C SER A 105 10.47 0.15 3.42
N GLY A 106 9.85 0.19 2.25
CA GLY A 106 10.00 -0.74 1.14
C GLY A 106 8.86 -1.76 1.05
N PRO A 107 8.21 -1.84 -0.16
CA PRO A 107 6.97 -2.62 -0.34
C PRO A 107 7.16 -4.12 -0.10
N GLY A 108 8.30 -4.69 -0.54
CA GLY A 108 8.61 -6.10 -0.32
C GLY A 108 8.88 -6.43 1.15
N ARG A 109 9.54 -5.52 1.90
CA ARG A 109 9.76 -5.69 3.34
C ARG A 109 8.42 -5.63 4.10
N LEU A 110 7.55 -4.71 3.72
CA LEU A 110 6.22 -4.55 4.32
C LEU A 110 5.37 -5.82 4.13
N THR A 111 5.30 -6.35 2.91
CA THR A 111 4.52 -7.57 2.65
C THR A 111 5.09 -8.80 3.32
N LYS A 112 6.44 -8.92 3.41
CA LYS A 112 7.11 -10.00 4.14
C LYS A 112 6.76 -9.94 5.64
N PHE A 113 6.88 -8.77 6.27
CA PHE A 113 6.57 -8.56 7.68
C PHE A 113 5.11 -8.91 8.02
N LEU A 114 4.16 -8.43 7.20
CA LEU A 114 2.72 -8.66 7.40
C LEU A 114 2.24 -10.02 6.87
N LYS A 115 3.13 -10.87 6.36
CA LYS A 115 2.80 -12.17 5.75
C LYS A 115 1.71 -12.02 4.67
N ILE A 116 1.87 -11.00 3.80
CA ILE A 116 0.95 -10.74 2.70
C ILE A 116 1.49 -11.39 1.43
N GLY A 117 0.75 -12.38 0.92
CA GLY A 117 1.07 -13.10 -0.30
C GLY A 117 -0.03 -13.00 -1.36
N ARG A 118 0.15 -13.69 -2.47
CA ARG A 118 -0.80 -13.70 -3.59
C ARG A 118 -2.21 -14.19 -3.25
N HIS A 119 -2.38 -14.92 -2.15
CA HIS A 119 -3.69 -15.36 -1.67
C HIS A 119 -4.62 -14.20 -1.28
N PHE A 120 -4.10 -12.96 -1.14
CA PHE A 120 -4.90 -11.75 -0.98
C PHE A 120 -5.28 -11.09 -2.32
N ASN A 121 -4.72 -11.53 -3.44
CA ASN A 121 -5.04 -10.94 -4.74
C ASN A 121 -6.54 -11.04 -5.01
N ASN A 122 -7.15 -9.94 -5.48
CA ASN A 122 -8.57 -9.78 -5.73
C ASN A 122 -9.50 -9.87 -4.50
N LYS A 123 -8.99 -10.01 -3.27
CA LYS A 123 -9.81 -9.96 -2.06
C LYS A 123 -10.21 -8.52 -1.72
N LYS A 124 -11.42 -8.34 -1.17
CA LYS A 124 -11.89 -7.04 -0.66
C LYS A 124 -11.12 -6.65 0.60
N ALA A 125 -10.82 -5.37 0.77
CA ALA A 125 -10.19 -4.82 1.96
C ALA A 125 -11.21 -4.75 3.12
N ASN A 126 -11.38 -5.85 3.85
CA ASN A 126 -12.33 -5.98 4.97
C ASN A 126 -11.86 -7.02 6.00
N ARG A 127 -12.54 -7.08 7.15
CA ARG A 127 -12.21 -8.05 8.22
C ARG A 127 -12.30 -9.51 7.78
N LYS A 128 -13.25 -9.84 6.90
CA LYS A 128 -13.43 -11.23 6.40
C LYS A 128 -12.19 -11.72 5.63
N SER A 129 -11.50 -10.84 4.90
CA SER A 129 -10.26 -11.19 4.22
C SER A 129 -9.05 -11.31 5.15
N GLY A 130 -9.13 -10.79 6.37
CA GLY A 130 -8.01 -10.70 7.31
C GLY A 130 -6.99 -9.61 6.98
N LEU A 131 -7.31 -8.73 6.00
CA LEU A 131 -6.49 -7.58 5.61
C LEU A 131 -7.43 -6.41 5.26
N TRP A 132 -7.24 -5.25 5.88
CA TRP A 132 -8.06 -4.07 5.63
C TRP A 132 -7.32 -2.78 5.92
N ILE A 133 -7.95 -1.65 5.56
CA ILE A 133 -7.45 -0.32 5.86
C ILE A 133 -8.51 0.40 6.71
N GLU A 134 -8.08 1.08 7.76
CA GLU A 134 -8.99 1.81 8.63
C GLU A 134 -8.52 3.22 8.96
N ASP A 135 -9.47 4.09 9.21
CA ASP A 135 -9.26 5.42 9.74
C ASP A 135 -9.36 5.41 11.27
N ARG A 136 -8.30 5.90 11.94
CA ARG A 136 -8.21 6.10 13.40
C ARG A 136 -8.26 7.57 13.79
N GLY A 137 -8.72 8.46 12.91
CA GLY A 137 -8.87 9.88 13.19
C GLY A 137 -7.60 10.72 13.05
N ILE A 138 -6.47 10.12 12.61
CA ILE A 138 -5.23 10.88 12.42
C ILE A 138 -5.37 11.78 11.19
N LYS A 139 -5.22 13.08 11.40
CA LYS A 139 -5.23 14.10 10.36
C LYS A 139 -3.80 14.47 9.99
N ILE A 140 -3.42 14.24 8.74
CA ILE A 140 -2.12 14.62 8.19
C ILE A 140 -2.25 15.97 7.50
N SER A 141 -1.50 16.96 7.97
CA SER A 141 -1.40 18.26 7.29
C SER A 141 -0.67 18.09 5.95
N LYS A 142 -1.17 18.71 4.88
CA LYS A 142 -0.57 18.69 3.54
C LYS A 142 0.90 19.12 3.53
N ARG A 143 1.30 20.07 4.38
CA ARG A 143 2.71 20.51 4.55
C ARG A 143 3.65 19.38 5.00
N ASN A 144 3.11 18.34 5.62
CA ASN A 144 3.86 17.17 6.07
C ASN A 144 3.95 16.07 5.00
N ILE A 145 3.28 16.24 3.87
CA ILE A 145 3.33 15.30 2.74
C ILE A 145 4.36 15.79 1.73
N LYS A 146 5.31 14.93 1.37
CA LYS A 146 6.24 15.16 0.27
C LYS A 146 5.79 14.35 -0.95
N ARG A 147 5.89 14.97 -2.13
CA ARG A 147 5.60 14.33 -3.42
C ARG A 147 6.87 14.27 -4.24
N THR A 148 7.15 13.12 -4.81
CA THR A 148 8.34 12.89 -5.64
C THR A 148 8.01 11.94 -6.79
N PRO A 149 8.91 11.77 -7.77
CA PRO A 149 8.84 10.67 -8.71
C PRO A 149 8.75 9.31 -8.00
N ARG A 150 8.08 8.36 -8.67
CA ARG A 150 7.97 6.96 -8.23
C ARG A 150 9.32 6.25 -8.37
N ILE A 151 9.52 5.19 -7.61
CA ILE A 151 10.77 4.42 -7.61
C ILE A 151 10.67 3.26 -8.62
N GLY A 152 11.72 3.07 -9.41
CA GLY A 152 11.83 1.92 -10.33
C GLY A 152 10.97 2.03 -11.59
N VAL A 153 10.57 3.24 -12.02
CA VAL A 153 9.70 3.47 -13.18
C VAL A 153 10.39 4.18 -14.36
N ASN A 154 11.71 4.11 -14.46
CA ASN A 154 12.48 4.78 -15.54
C ASN A 154 12.05 4.32 -16.94
N TYR A 155 11.59 3.09 -17.07
CA TYR A 155 11.04 2.52 -18.32
C TYR A 155 9.82 3.26 -18.86
N ALA A 156 9.13 4.06 -18.04
CA ALA A 156 7.93 4.81 -18.43
C ALA A 156 8.23 6.06 -19.29
N GLY A 157 9.50 6.34 -19.57
CA GLY A 157 9.97 7.48 -20.34
C GLY A 157 9.99 8.79 -19.54
N LYS A 158 10.63 9.81 -20.13
CA LYS A 158 11.00 11.06 -19.45
C LYS A 158 9.85 11.78 -18.73
N ILE A 159 8.63 11.74 -19.30
CA ILE A 159 7.47 12.45 -18.73
C ILE A 159 6.90 11.64 -17.55
N TRP A 160 6.58 10.37 -17.75
CA TRP A 160 5.88 9.56 -16.74
C TRP A 160 6.79 9.13 -15.58
N ALA A 161 8.08 8.94 -15.83
CA ALA A 161 9.04 8.66 -14.78
C ALA A 161 9.20 9.85 -13.81
N LYS A 162 9.06 11.08 -14.29
CA LYS A 162 9.19 12.31 -13.48
C LYS A 162 7.89 12.77 -12.79
N LYS A 163 6.73 12.16 -13.09
CA LYS A 163 5.45 12.51 -12.42
C LYS A 163 5.57 12.35 -10.91
N PRO A 164 5.15 13.36 -10.08
CA PRO A 164 5.29 13.31 -8.63
C PRO A 164 4.17 12.46 -8.00
N TYR A 165 4.10 11.19 -8.37
CA TYR A 165 3.05 10.24 -8.00
C TYR A 165 3.44 9.31 -6.83
N ARG A 166 4.58 9.58 -6.17
CA ARG A 166 4.97 9.00 -4.90
C ARG A 166 4.76 10.01 -3.79
N PHE A 167 4.01 9.63 -2.76
CA PHE A 167 3.65 10.47 -1.63
C PHE A 167 4.16 9.81 -0.36
N PHE A 168 4.79 10.59 0.52
CA PHE A 168 5.24 10.08 1.81
C PHE A 168 5.24 11.17 2.88
N LEU A 169 5.15 10.74 4.13
CA LEU A 169 5.24 11.64 5.27
C LEU A 169 6.67 12.09 5.46
N LYS A 170 6.89 13.41 5.62
CA LYS A 170 8.18 13.92 6.06
C LYS A 170 8.49 13.31 7.43
N GLN A 171 9.65 12.69 7.56
CA GLN A 171 10.13 12.23 8.87
C GLN A 171 10.38 13.47 9.76
N LYS A 172 9.36 13.86 10.51
CA LYS A 172 9.60 14.37 11.86
C LYS A 172 9.62 13.11 12.72
N LYS A 173 10.46 13.07 13.76
CA LYS A 173 10.26 12.14 14.88
C LYS A 173 8.81 12.31 15.31
N LEU A 174 7.92 11.52 14.72
CA LEU A 174 6.54 11.45 15.14
C LEU A 174 6.62 10.65 16.43
N ASN A 175 6.77 11.37 17.56
CA ASN A 175 6.60 10.81 18.89
C ASN A 175 5.12 10.42 19.07
N PHE A 176 4.62 9.56 18.16
CA PHE A 176 3.40 8.83 18.42
C PHE A 176 3.80 7.68 19.35
N GLN A 177 3.75 7.94 20.66
CA GLN A 177 3.58 6.88 21.66
C GLN A 177 2.22 6.23 21.44
N PHE A 178 2.10 5.45 20.33
CA PHE A 178 1.11 4.39 20.33
C PHE A 178 1.71 3.25 21.15
N PRO A 179 0.98 2.67 22.09
CA PRO A 179 1.43 1.45 22.72
C PRO A 179 1.62 0.42 21.58
N ILE A 180 2.86 0.28 21.12
CA ILE A 180 3.30 -0.92 20.43
C ILE A 180 2.90 -2.02 21.39
N CYS A 181 1.95 -2.85 20.95
CA CYS A 181 1.57 -4.04 21.72
C CYS A 181 2.87 -4.67 22.22
N LYS A 182 3.10 -4.66 23.55
CA LYS A 182 4.25 -5.24 24.25
C LYS A 182 4.32 -6.73 23.93
N LEU A 183 4.87 -7.09 22.77
CA LEU A 183 4.97 -8.49 22.33
C LEU A 183 6.19 -8.78 21.46
N LEU A 184 7.24 -7.93 21.59
CA LEU A 184 8.54 -8.24 20.97
C LEU A 184 9.68 -8.39 22.01
N SER A 185 9.38 -8.63 23.30
CA SER A 185 10.41 -8.87 24.31
C SER A 185 10.73 -10.34 24.57
N SER A 186 10.29 -11.29 23.71
CA SER A 186 10.57 -12.72 23.92
C SER A 186 11.13 -13.46 22.69
N PHE A 187 11.73 -12.74 21.74
CA PHE A 187 12.62 -13.35 20.76
C PHE A 187 14.01 -12.75 20.89
N VAL A 188 14.65 -13.05 22.01
CA VAL A 188 16.10 -12.95 22.14
C VAL A 188 16.71 -13.99 21.23
N PHE A 189 17.56 -13.53 20.33
CA PHE A 189 18.43 -14.31 19.48
C PHE A 189 19.19 -15.36 20.30
N SER A 190 18.90 -16.63 20.07
CA SER A 190 19.87 -17.70 20.27
C SER A 190 20.54 -17.93 18.92
N VAL A 191 21.57 -17.18 18.64
CA VAL A 191 22.57 -17.57 17.64
C VAL A 191 23.41 -18.63 18.31
N ILE A 192 23.17 -19.90 17.99
CA ILE A 192 24.14 -20.96 18.25
C ILE A 192 25.10 -20.94 17.07
N ILE A 193 26.34 -20.59 17.38
CA ILE A 193 27.52 -20.78 16.53
C ILE A 193 27.88 -22.27 16.61
N TYR A 194 27.84 -22.93 15.48
CA TYR A 194 28.73 -24.05 15.12
C TYR A 194 29.09 -23.93 13.64
#